data_8b44c4209f77c2fb2fadca3ca1e39603
#
_entry.id   8b44c4209f77c2fb2fadca3ca1e39603
#
_cell.length_a   1.000
_cell.length_b   1.000
_cell.length_c   1.000
_cell.angle_alpha   90.00
_cell.angle_beta   90.00
_cell.angle_gamma   90.00
#
_symmetry.space_group_name_H-M   'P 1'
#
loop_
_entity.id
_entity.type
_entity.pdbx_description
1 polymer ?
#
loop_
_entity_poly.entity_id
_entity_poly.type
_entity_poly.pdbx_seq_one_letter_code
_entity_poly.pdbx_strand_id
1 'polypeptide(L)'
;MKKYILGLLKYLFYKRVSFFAQVTFDSIISKKSKINRFSKVYSSSILEYSYIGPKTELVLASVGKYCSIAQNCSIGLATHTMNNISTSPIFTEQYNATSFSWIDKDTINHKKNIVEIGNDVWIGKNATILSNVKVGNGAIIGTGAIVTKDVPDYAVVAGVPAKIIKYRFSEEVINRLLEIKWWDLPEDILKKNIHLFQKENITIGDLNKIIIK
;
A
#
# COMPACT_ATOMS: atom_id res chain seq x y z
N MET A 1 2.82 -3.19 -22.91
CA MET A 1 1.51 -3.05 -23.60
C MET A 1 0.58 -4.24 -23.35
N LYS A 2 0.96 -5.49 -23.64
CA LYS A 2 0.10 -6.70 -23.47
C LYS A 2 -0.52 -6.85 -22.08
N LYS A 3 0.26 -6.69 -20.99
CA LYS A 3 -0.24 -6.78 -19.61
C LYS A 3 -1.33 -5.75 -19.27
N TYR A 4 -1.30 -4.57 -19.86
CA TYR A 4 -2.31 -3.52 -19.63
C TYR A 4 -3.62 -3.84 -20.34
N ILE A 5 -3.56 -4.28 -21.59
CA ILE A 5 -4.75 -4.66 -22.37
C ILE A 5 -5.45 -5.84 -21.69
N LEU A 6 -4.71 -6.86 -21.30
CA LEU A 6 -5.25 -8.00 -20.56
C LEU A 6 -5.80 -7.62 -19.19
N GLY A 7 -5.16 -6.67 -18.51
CA GLY A 7 -5.64 -6.12 -17.26
C GLY A 7 -6.97 -5.36 -17.42
N LEU A 8 -7.08 -4.52 -18.46
CA LEU A 8 -8.32 -3.83 -18.78
C LEU A 8 -9.47 -4.82 -19.01
N LEU A 9 -9.25 -5.88 -19.79
CA LEU A 9 -10.25 -6.93 -20.03
C LEU A 9 -10.62 -7.66 -18.73
N LYS A 10 -9.64 -8.01 -17.88
CA LYS A 10 -9.85 -8.70 -16.60
C LYS A 10 -10.74 -7.89 -15.65
N TYR A 11 -10.54 -6.58 -15.57
CA TYR A 11 -11.21 -5.72 -14.60
C TYR A 11 -12.39 -4.92 -15.17
N LEU A 12 -12.71 -5.07 -16.46
CA LEU A 12 -13.79 -4.36 -17.14
C LEU A 12 -15.14 -4.49 -16.42
N PHE A 13 -15.43 -5.65 -15.87
CA PHE A 13 -16.69 -5.95 -15.17
C PHE A 13 -16.60 -5.80 -13.64
N TYR A 14 -15.47 -5.34 -13.12
CA TYR A 14 -15.34 -5.07 -11.69
C TYR A 14 -15.93 -3.70 -11.37
N LYS A 15 -17.19 -3.66 -10.88
CA LYS A 15 -17.92 -2.41 -10.55
C LYS A 15 -17.14 -1.42 -9.66
N ARG A 16 -16.16 -1.91 -8.90
CA ARG A 16 -15.33 -1.12 -7.98
C ARG A 16 -13.97 -0.71 -8.56
N VAL A 17 -13.64 -1.13 -9.76
CA VAL A 17 -12.47 -0.65 -10.51
C VAL A 17 -12.96 0.34 -11.55
N SER A 18 -12.51 1.60 -11.46
CA SER A 18 -12.88 2.63 -12.42
C SER A 18 -12.41 2.26 -13.84
N PHE A 19 -13.24 2.49 -14.84
CA PHE A 19 -12.88 2.28 -16.26
C PHE A 19 -11.60 3.03 -16.67
N PHE A 20 -11.34 4.20 -16.09
CA PHE A 20 -10.14 4.99 -16.34
C PHE A 20 -8.94 4.61 -15.46
N ALA A 21 -9.02 3.56 -14.66
CA ALA A 21 -7.88 3.03 -13.92
C ALA A 21 -7.06 2.07 -14.80
N GLN A 22 -5.74 2.12 -14.65
CA GLN A 22 -4.83 1.20 -15.34
C GLN A 22 -4.39 0.13 -14.33
N VAL A 23 -4.82 -1.10 -14.53
CA VAL A 23 -4.48 -2.24 -13.66
C VAL A 23 -3.84 -3.32 -14.52
N THR A 24 -2.65 -3.78 -14.17
CA THR A 24 -1.98 -4.86 -14.92
C THR A 24 -2.64 -6.21 -14.64
N PHE A 25 -2.50 -7.13 -15.59
CA PHE A 25 -3.11 -8.47 -15.51
C PHE A 25 -2.63 -9.29 -14.31
N ASP A 26 -1.35 -9.13 -13.94
CA ASP A 26 -0.70 -9.80 -12.81
C ASP A 26 -1.04 -9.17 -11.43
N SER A 27 -1.73 -8.04 -11.42
CA SER A 27 -2.26 -7.47 -10.19
C SER A 27 -3.44 -8.30 -9.63
N ILE A 28 -3.59 -8.27 -8.31
CA ILE A 28 -4.66 -8.96 -7.58
C ILE A 28 -5.49 -7.92 -6.84
N ILE A 29 -6.73 -7.70 -7.28
CA ILE A 29 -7.65 -6.74 -6.67
C ILE A 29 -8.83 -7.49 -6.06
N SER A 30 -9.02 -7.35 -4.75
CA SER A 30 -10.21 -7.91 -4.08
C SER A 30 -11.50 -7.28 -4.64
N LYS A 31 -12.54 -8.08 -4.80
CA LYS A 31 -13.88 -7.60 -5.20
C LYS A 31 -14.49 -6.60 -4.21
N LYS A 32 -14.00 -6.57 -2.98
CA LYS A 32 -14.44 -5.65 -1.92
C LYS A 32 -13.59 -4.37 -1.84
N SER A 33 -12.55 -4.21 -2.68
CA SER A 33 -11.69 -3.02 -2.75
C SER A 33 -12.16 -2.04 -3.82
N LYS A 34 -11.72 -0.80 -3.75
CA LYS A 34 -12.07 0.23 -4.73
C LYS A 34 -10.82 0.88 -5.33
N ILE A 35 -10.76 0.89 -6.67
CA ILE A 35 -9.73 1.59 -7.43
C ILE A 35 -10.39 2.77 -8.15
N ASN A 36 -9.98 3.98 -7.82
CA ASN A 36 -10.56 5.19 -8.38
C ASN A 36 -9.94 5.55 -9.75
N ARG A 37 -10.56 6.52 -10.42
CA ARG A 37 -10.19 6.95 -11.77
C ARG A 37 -8.75 7.45 -11.86
N PHE A 38 -8.10 7.16 -12.99
CA PHE A 38 -6.73 7.57 -13.31
C PHE A 38 -5.66 7.03 -12.36
N SER A 39 -6.00 6.07 -11.49
CA SER A 39 -5.02 5.35 -10.70
C SER A 39 -4.30 4.33 -11.55
N LYS A 40 -3.05 4.04 -11.22
CA LYS A 40 -2.21 3.05 -11.88
C LYS A 40 -1.81 2.00 -10.85
N VAL A 41 -2.10 0.73 -11.14
CA VAL A 41 -1.81 -0.40 -10.25
C VAL A 41 -1.03 -1.45 -11.05
N TYR A 42 0.26 -1.53 -10.80
CA TYR A 42 1.18 -2.34 -11.56
C TYR A 42 1.79 -3.44 -10.69
N SER A 43 1.56 -4.71 -11.06
CA SER A 43 2.11 -5.89 -10.38
C SER A 43 1.92 -5.82 -8.87
N SER A 44 0.73 -5.42 -8.42
CA SER A 44 0.41 -5.13 -7.02
C SER A 44 -0.81 -5.90 -6.54
N SER A 45 -0.92 -6.08 -5.22
CA SER A 45 -2.09 -6.71 -4.58
C SER A 45 -2.80 -5.75 -3.64
N ILE A 46 -4.15 -5.76 -3.66
CA ILE A 46 -4.98 -4.91 -2.80
C ILE A 46 -6.08 -5.78 -2.19
N LEU A 47 -6.04 -5.89 -0.86
CA LEU A 47 -6.96 -6.73 -0.10
C LEU A 47 -8.25 -5.97 0.27
N GLU A 48 -9.18 -6.68 0.92
CA GLU A 48 -10.56 -6.27 1.18
C GLU A 48 -10.67 -4.92 1.89
N TYR A 49 -11.72 -4.17 1.54
CA TYR A 49 -12.12 -2.90 2.17
C TYR A 49 -11.09 -1.77 2.04
N SER A 50 -10.02 -1.98 1.25
CA SER A 50 -9.04 -0.93 0.94
C SER A 50 -9.48 -0.14 -0.29
N TYR A 51 -9.13 1.13 -0.34
CA TYR A 51 -9.33 1.94 -1.53
C TYR A 51 -8.09 2.71 -1.96
N ILE A 52 -7.96 2.88 -3.27
CA ILE A 52 -6.92 3.68 -3.90
C ILE A 52 -7.56 4.95 -4.48
N GLY A 53 -7.12 6.09 -3.98
CA GLY A 53 -7.58 7.41 -4.41
C GLY A 53 -7.18 7.75 -5.85
N PRO A 54 -7.87 8.73 -6.49
CA PRO A 54 -7.60 9.09 -7.87
C PRO A 54 -6.15 9.48 -8.14
N LYS A 55 -5.62 9.14 -9.32
CA LYS A 55 -4.26 9.49 -9.77
C LYS A 55 -3.13 8.95 -8.89
N THR A 56 -3.41 7.98 -8.02
CA THR A 56 -2.41 7.30 -7.21
C THR A 56 -1.78 6.17 -8.00
N GLU A 57 -0.47 6.04 -7.92
CA GLU A 57 0.32 5.02 -8.59
C GLU A 57 0.90 4.04 -7.57
N LEU A 58 0.67 2.74 -7.81
CA LEU A 58 1.26 1.63 -7.07
C LEU A 58 2.07 0.76 -8.02
N VAL A 59 3.32 0.51 -7.68
CA VAL A 59 4.21 -0.37 -8.42
C VAL A 59 4.81 -1.37 -7.44
N LEU A 60 4.66 -2.67 -7.71
CA LEU A 60 5.20 -3.73 -6.86
C LEU A 60 4.82 -3.51 -5.38
N ALA A 61 3.54 -3.29 -5.09
CA ALA A 61 3.05 -3.03 -3.75
C ALA A 61 2.04 -4.10 -3.28
N SER A 62 2.16 -4.51 -2.03
CA SER A 62 1.16 -5.31 -1.34
C SER A 62 0.42 -4.44 -0.34
N VAL A 63 -0.89 -4.30 -0.49
CA VAL A 63 -1.74 -3.47 0.38
C VAL A 63 -2.69 -4.37 1.15
N GLY A 64 -2.63 -4.28 2.46
CA GLY A 64 -3.49 -5.02 3.39
C GLY A 64 -4.97 -4.61 3.33
N LYS A 65 -5.74 -5.06 4.32
CA LYS A 65 -7.17 -4.79 4.45
C LYS A 65 -7.42 -3.42 5.10
N TYR A 66 -8.57 -2.82 4.80
CA TYR A 66 -9.07 -1.58 5.44
C TYR A 66 -8.17 -0.34 5.23
N CYS A 67 -7.30 -0.36 4.23
CA CYS A 67 -6.40 0.76 3.95
C CYS A 67 -7.10 1.92 3.22
N SER A 68 -6.79 3.13 3.65
CA SER A 68 -7.28 4.38 3.07
C SER A 68 -6.13 5.11 2.38
N ILE A 69 -5.98 4.94 1.06
CA ILE A 69 -4.92 5.59 0.30
C ILE A 69 -5.51 6.76 -0.48
N ALA A 70 -5.05 7.97 -0.16
CA ALA A 70 -5.56 9.20 -0.76
C ALA A 70 -5.10 9.37 -2.23
N GLN A 71 -5.46 10.48 -2.82
CA GLN A 71 -5.12 10.80 -4.21
C GLN A 71 -3.68 11.29 -4.39
N ASN A 72 -3.15 11.14 -5.62
CA ASN A 72 -1.82 11.60 -6.05
C ASN A 72 -0.66 11.01 -5.23
N CYS A 73 -0.82 9.83 -4.65
CA CYS A 73 0.28 9.15 -3.97
C CYS A 73 1.13 8.38 -4.98
N SER A 74 2.43 8.24 -4.68
CA SER A 74 3.37 7.43 -5.45
C SER A 74 3.98 6.36 -4.54
N ILE A 75 3.70 5.08 -4.81
CA ILE A 75 4.07 3.97 -3.95
C ILE A 75 4.87 2.95 -4.75
N GLY A 76 6.09 2.64 -4.30
CA GLY A 76 6.97 1.70 -4.97
C GLY A 76 7.65 2.31 -6.19
N LEU A 77 8.29 3.45 -6.03
CA LEU A 77 9.03 4.11 -7.11
C LEU A 77 10.15 3.22 -7.63
N ALA A 78 10.40 3.29 -8.94
CA ALA A 78 11.54 2.63 -9.55
C ALA A 78 12.85 3.17 -8.95
N THR A 79 13.81 2.28 -8.75
CA THR A 79 15.15 2.62 -8.26
C THR A 79 16.18 2.28 -9.31
N HIS A 80 17.27 3.04 -9.34
CA HIS A 80 18.45 2.76 -10.14
C HIS A 80 19.60 2.28 -9.24
N THR A 81 20.57 1.58 -9.81
CA THR A 81 21.77 1.17 -9.10
C THR A 81 22.63 2.40 -8.82
N MET A 82 22.97 2.63 -7.55
CA MET A 82 23.79 3.79 -7.13
C MET A 82 25.31 3.49 -7.12
N ASN A 83 25.67 2.20 -7.05
CA ASN A 83 27.08 1.77 -6.88
C ASN A 83 27.72 1.31 -8.19
N ASN A 84 27.03 1.42 -9.32
CA ASN A 84 27.58 1.15 -10.65
C ASN A 84 28.24 2.42 -11.20
N ILE A 85 29.10 2.28 -12.21
CA ILE A 85 29.71 3.42 -12.93
C ILE A 85 28.63 4.35 -13.49
N SER A 86 27.50 3.77 -13.95
CA SER A 86 26.35 4.51 -14.45
C SER A 86 25.06 4.06 -13.78
N THR A 87 24.17 5.00 -13.52
CA THR A 87 22.81 4.74 -13.08
C THR A 87 21.85 4.40 -14.24
N SER A 88 22.32 4.50 -15.50
CA SER A 88 21.49 4.28 -16.67
C SER A 88 21.06 2.82 -16.80
N PRO A 89 19.76 2.56 -17.00
CA PRO A 89 19.25 1.20 -17.13
C PRO A 89 19.70 0.50 -18.44
N ILE A 90 20.26 1.21 -19.39
CA ILE A 90 20.80 0.65 -20.64
C ILE A 90 21.86 -0.44 -20.38
N PHE A 91 22.58 -0.33 -19.24
CA PHE A 91 23.62 -1.25 -18.82
C PHE A 91 23.14 -2.39 -17.91
N THR A 92 21.89 -2.33 -17.45
CA THR A 92 21.42 -3.23 -16.37
C THR A 92 20.07 -3.87 -16.65
N GLU A 93 19.30 -3.34 -17.61
CA GLU A 93 17.95 -3.81 -17.91
C GLU A 93 17.76 -4.03 -19.41
N GLN A 94 17.28 -5.22 -19.79
CA GLN A 94 16.98 -5.56 -21.18
C GLN A 94 15.81 -4.74 -21.73
N TYR A 95 14.78 -4.54 -20.87
CA TYR A 95 13.60 -3.73 -21.18
C TYR A 95 13.51 -2.55 -20.24
N ASN A 96 13.79 -1.35 -20.72
CA ASN A 96 13.85 -0.14 -19.91
C ASN A 96 13.21 1.07 -20.64
N ALA A 97 13.11 2.20 -19.96
CA ALA A 97 12.45 3.39 -20.48
C ALA A 97 13.14 4.05 -21.69
N THR A 98 14.42 3.78 -21.92
CA THR A 98 15.14 4.34 -23.09
C THR A 98 14.82 3.61 -24.40
N SER A 99 14.20 2.44 -24.34
CA SER A 99 13.99 1.51 -25.46
C SER A 99 15.27 0.96 -26.09
N PHE A 100 16.43 1.23 -25.49
CA PHE A 100 17.73 0.67 -25.90
C PHE A 100 18.31 -0.16 -24.76
N SER A 101 19.03 -1.22 -25.11
CA SER A 101 19.77 -2.05 -24.15
C SER A 101 21.06 -2.57 -24.79
N TRP A 102 22.11 -2.63 -23.99
CA TRP A 102 23.42 -3.18 -24.39
C TRP A 102 23.68 -4.54 -23.73
N ILE A 103 22.67 -5.12 -23.09
CA ILE A 103 22.77 -6.42 -22.42
C ILE A 103 21.63 -7.36 -22.89
N ASP A 104 21.89 -8.65 -22.84
CA ASP A 104 20.95 -9.71 -23.22
C ASP A 104 20.12 -10.23 -22.05
N LYS A 105 20.48 -9.86 -20.80
CA LYS A 105 19.81 -10.32 -19.59
C LYS A 105 19.92 -9.28 -18.49
N ASP A 106 18.81 -9.05 -17.78
CA ASP A 106 18.77 -8.16 -16.61
C ASP A 106 19.78 -8.57 -15.54
N THR A 107 20.55 -7.60 -15.07
CA THR A 107 21.48 -7.76 -13.94
C THR A 107 20.85 -7.34 -12.60
N ILE A 108 19.68 -6.69 -12.65
CA ILE A 108 18.93 -6.22 -11.48
C ILE A 108 17.71 -7.10 -11.27
N ASN A 109 17.44 -7.46 -10.02
CA ASN A 109 16.24 -8.18 -9.63
C ASN A 109 15.22 -7.24 -8.98
N HIS A 110 14.35 -6.64 -9.79
CA HIS A 110 13.30 -5.74 -9.34
C HIS A 110 12.24 -6.41 -8.43
N LYS A 111 12.11 -7.74 -8.44
CA LYS A 111 11.17 -8.48 -7.59
C LYS A 111 11.47 -8.37 -6.10
N LYS A 112 12.66 -7.90 -5.71
CA LYS A 112 13.03 -7.66 -4.33
C LYS A 112 12.60 -6.30 -3.77
N ASN A 113 12.05 -5.43 -4.62
CA ASN A 113 11.71 -4.04 -4.27
C ASN A 113 10.23 -3.84 -3.93
N ILE A 114 9.60 -4.84 -3.32
CA ILE A 114 8.17 -4.79 -2.97
C ILE A 114 7.96 -3.83 -1.80
N VAL A 115 6.97 -2.95 -1.92
CA VAL A 115 6.44 -2.18 -0.79
C VAL A 115 5.38 -3.01 -0.08
N GLU A 116 5.54 -3.21 1.22
CA GLU A 116 4.58 -3.92 2.04
C GLU A 116 3.78 -2.91 2.87
N ILE A 117 2.48 -2.78 2.62
CA ILE A 117 1.58 -1.94 3.41
C ILE A 117 0.67 -2.87 4.21
N GLY A 118 0.74 -2.76 5.54
CA GLY A 118 -0.07 -3.52 6.48
C GLY A 118 -1.57 -3.22 6.38
N ASN A 119 -2.32 -3.61 7.39
CA ASN A 119 -3.76 -3.39 7.47
C ASN A 119 -4.09 -2.07 8.17
N ASP A 120 -5.25 -1.47 7.90
CA ASP A 120 -5.72 -0.22 8.53
C ASP A 120 -4.75 0.96 8.36
N VAL A 121 -4.01 1.01 7.26
CA VAL A 121 -3.06 2.09 6.99
C VAL A 121 -3.78 3.26 6.33
N TRP A 122 -3.53 4.47 6.84
CA TRP A 122 -3.96 5.70 6.19
C TRP A 122 -2.77 6.42 5.54
N ILE A 123 -2.83 6.61 4.23
CA ILE A 123 -1.84 7.36 3.46
C ILE A 123 -2.47 8.67 2.97
N GLY A 124 -1.93 9.77 3.45
CA GLY A 124 -2.35 11.13 3.12
C GLY A 124 -2.04 11.50 1.66
N LYS A 125 -2.75 12.49 1.15
CA LYS A 125 -2.61 12.99 -0.23
C LYS A 125 -1.16 13.39 -0.55
N ASN A 126 -0.72 13.13 -1.78
CA ASN A 126 0.62 13.47 -2.30
C ASN A 126 1.79 12.79 -1.52
N ALA A 127 1.52 11.77 -0.73
CA ALA A 127 2.59 11.03 -0.07
C ALA A 127 3.36 10.17 -1.08
N THR A 128 4.66 10.01 -0.83
CA THR A 128 5.55 9.14 -1.61
C THR A 128 6.14 8.09 -0.70
N ILE A 129 6.09 6.82 -1.11
CA ILE A 129 6.72 5.70 -0.40
C ILE A 129 7.72 5.04 -1.35
N LEU A 130 8.99 5.03 -0.94
CA LEU A 130 10.04 4.42 -1.75
C LEU A 130 9.90 2.90 -1.80
N SER A 131 10.51 2.29 -2.80
CA SER A 131 10.59 0.83 -2.93
C SER A 131 11.26 0.18 -1.72
N ASN A 132 10.89 -1.08 -1.45
CA ASN A 132 11.44 -1.88 -0.36
C ASN A 132 11.16 -1.33 1.05
N VAL A 133 10.11 -0.49 1.20
CA VAL A 133 9.67 0.03 2.49
C VAL A 133 8.51 -0.82 3.00
N LYS A 134 8.52 -1.09 4.32
CA LYS A 134 7.42 -1.70 5.05
C LYS A 134 6.68 -0.65 5.85
N VAL A 135 5.36 -0.63 5.71
CA VAL A 135 4.47 0.22 6.51
C VAL A 135 3.63 -0.67 7.39
N GLY A 136 3.81 -0.55 8.70
CA GLY A 136 3.14 -1.38 9.70
C GLY A 136 1.63 -1.17 9.76
N ASN A 137 0.93 -2.10 10.42
CA ASN A 137 -0.52 -2.06 10.59
C ASN A 137 -0.94 -0.79 11.35
N GLY A 138 -2.05 -0.20 10.95
CA GLY A 138 -2.61 0.96 11.61
C GLY A 138 -1.76 2.24 11.49
N ALA A 139 -0.68 2.26 10.70
CA ALA A 139 0.17 3.42 10.52
C ALA A 139 -0.55 4.55 9.77
N ILE A 140 -0.14 5.78 10.02
CA ILE A 140 -0.61 6.96 9.31
C ILE A 140 0.57 7.66 8.65
N ILE A 141 0.49 7.84 7.35
CA ILE A 141 1.43 8.62 6.55
C ILE A 141 0.84 10.00 6.27
N GLY A 142 1.46 11.04 6.78
CA GLY A 142 1.00 12.42 6.63
C GLY A 142 0.97 12.87 5.16
N THR A 143 0.11 13.83 4.87
CA THR A 143 0.01 14.45 3.54
C THR A 143 1.36 15.02 3.10
N GLY A 144 1.78 14.71 1.87
CA GLY A 144 3.05 15.19 1.30
C GLY A 144 4.30 14.57 1.89
N ALA A 145 4.18 13.55 2.74
CA ALA A 145 5.34 12.88 3.34
C ALA A 145 6.12 12.05 2.31
N ILE A 146 7.45 12.01 2.43
CA ILE A 146 8.33 11.12 1.66
C ILE A 146 8.91 10.07 2.59
N VAL A 147 8.36 8.85 2.50
CA VAL A 147 8.74 7.71 3.34
C VAL A 147 9.92 6.98 2.71
N THR A 148 11.06 7.02 3.37
CA THR A 148 12.33 6.44 2.89
C THR A 148 12.81 5.25 3.71
N LYS A 149 12.13 4.95 4.84
CA LYS A 149 12.44 3.86 5.78
C LYS A 149 11.15 3.22 6.26
N ASP A 150 11.27 2.03 6.83
CA ASP A 150 10.16 1.30 7.41
C ASP A 150 9.42 2.12 8.48
N VAL A 151 8.10 1.96 8.50
CA VAL A 151 7.20 2.65 9.44
C VAL A 151 6.65 1.61 10.41
N PRO A 152 6.83 1.79 11.72
CA PRO A 152 6.30 0.85 12.71
C PRO A 152 4.76 0.80 12.73
N ASP A 153 4.22 -0.29 13.31
CA ASP A 153 2.79 -0.41 13.56
C ASP A 153 2.26 0.79 14.36
N TYR A 154 1.10 1.30 13.97
CA TYR A 154 0.40 2.42 14.59
C TYR A 154 1.20 3.72 14.73
N ALA A 155 2.34 3.84 14.05
CA ALA A 155 3.10 5.09 14.01
C ALA A 155 2.42 6.12 13.10
N VAL A 156 2.51 7.38 13.48
CA VAL A 156 2.16 8.54 12.64
C VAL A 156 3.45 9.18 12.18
N VAL A 157 3.68 9.19 10.87
CA VAL A 157 4.88 9.77 10.26
C VAL A 157 4.53 10.92 9.33
N ALA A 158 5.36 11.95 9.27
CA ALA A 158 5.20 13.07 8.35
C ALA A 158 6.55 13.72 8.01
N GLY A 159 6.56 14.57 6.98
CA GLY A 159 7.72 15.36 6.56
C GLY A 159 8.53 14.74 5.42
N VAL A 160 9.64 15.42 5.06
CA VAL A 160 10.57 15.07 3.98
C VAL A 160 12.00 15.17 4.51
N PRO A 161 12.70 14.05 4.75
CA PRO A 161 12.17 12.70 4.80
C PRO A 161 11.20 12.51 5.97
N ALA A 162 10.26 11.55 5.85
CA ALA A 162 9.28 11.27 6.89
C ALA A 162 9.93 10.78 8.18
N LYS A 163 9.47 11.31 9.31
CA LYS A 163 9.89 10.94 10.67
C LYS A 163 8.67 10.60 11.52
N ILE A 164 8.85 9.77 12.54
CA ILE A 164 7.82 9.45 13.51
C ILE A 164 7.51 10.73 14.31
N ILE A 165 6.24 11.13 14.27
CA ILE A 165 5.71 12.27 15.05
C ILE A 165 5.16 11.78 16.39
N LYS A 166 4.42 10.67 16.36
CA LYS A 166 3.81 10.03 17.53
C LYS A 166 3.32 8.63 17.17
N TYR A 167 2.84 7.91 18.16
CA TYR A 167 2.01 6.72 17.95
C TYR A 167 0.54 7.06 18.16
N ARG A 168 -0.36 6.29 17.53
CA ARG A 168 -1.82 6.47 17.65
C ARG A 168 -2.32 6.18 19.06
N PHE A 169 -1.70 5.21 19.73
CA PHE A 169 -2.12 4.65 21.01
C PHE A 169 -0.90 4.40 21.91
N SER A 170 -1.14 4.04 23.17
CA SER A 170 -0.10 3.53 24.07
C SER A 170 0.40 2.16 23.60
N GLU A 171 1.60 1.79 24.00
CA GLU A 171 2.22 0.50 23.66
C GLU A 171 1.33 -0.69 24.05
N GLU A 172 0.71 -0.64 25.23
CA GLU A 172 -0.21 -1.67 25.71
C GLU A 172 -1.41 -1.86 24.77
N VAL A 173 -2.02 -0.76 24.31
CA VAL A 173 -3.15 -0.79 23.36
C VAL A 173 -2.70 -1.30 21.99
N ILE A 174 -1.52 -0.89 21.52
CA ILE A 174 -0.95 -1.35 20.25
C ILE A 174 -0.73 -2.86 20.29
N ASN A 175 -0.07 -3.37 21.34
CA ASN A 175 0.19 -4.78 21.50
C ASN A 175 -1.11 -5.59 21.49
N ARG A 176 -2.13 -5.12 22.20
CA ARG A 176 -3.44 -5.78 22.24
C ARG A 176 -4.14 -5.79 20.89
N LEU A 177 -4.09 -4.70 20.13
CA LEU A 177 -4.64 -4.63 18.76
C LEU A 177 -3.94 -5.59 17.80
N LEU A 178 -2.61 -5.72 17.92
CA LEU A 178 -1.81 -6.66 17.12
C LEU A 178 -2.09 -8.13 17.49
N GLU A 179 -2.42 -8.42 18.74
CA GLU A 179 -2.87 -9.76 19.16
C GLU A 179 -4.27 -10.09 18.61
N ILE A 180 -5.21 -9.17 18.74
CA ILE A 180 -6.60 -9.36 18.27
C ILE A 180 -6.66 -9.52 16.76
N LYS A 181 -5.84 -8.79 16.00
CA LYS A 181 -5.85 -8.75 14.52
C LYS A 181 -7.26 -8.56 13.97
N TRP A 182 -7.96 -7.54 14.47
CA TRP A 182 -9.36 -7.31 14.18
C TRP A 182 -9.71 -7.31 12.68
N TRP A 183 -8.77 -6.96 11.82
CA TRP A 183 -8.92 -6.98 10.35
C TRP A 183 -9.07 -8.39 9.77
N ASP A 184 -8.81 -9.44 10.54
CA ASP A 184 -9.00 -10.84 10.17
C ASP A 184 -10.28 -11.46 10.76
N LEU A 185 -11.00 -10.72 11.61
CA LEU A 185 -12.27 -11.17 12.16
C LEU A 185 -13.37 -11.21 11.09
N PRO A 186 -14.32 -12.15 11.18
CA PRO A 186 -15.50 -12.21 10.31
C PRO A 186 -16.33 -10.92 10.36
N GLU A 187 -17.00 -10.57 9.25
CA GLU A 187 -17.78 -9.33 9.14
C GLU A 187 -18.91 -9.24 10.18
N ASP A 188 -19.58 -10.34 10.48
CA ASP A 188 -20.63 -10.38 11.50
C ASP A 188 -20.09 -10.10 12.90
N ILE A 189 -18.90 -10.58 13.21
CA ILE A 189 -18.17 -10.26 14.46
C ILE A 189 -17.80 -8.79 14.50
N LEU A 190 -17.27 -8.23 13.41
CA LEU A 190 -16.95 -6.80 13.33
C LEU A 190 -18.22 -5.94 13.53
N LYS A 191 -19.35 -6.34 12.94
CA LYS A 191 -20.62 -5.64 13.11
C LYS A 191 -21.15 -5.69 14.55
N LYS A 192 -20.97 -6.79 15.26
CA LYS A 192 -21.33 -6.89 16.70
C LYS A 192 -20.49 -5.94 17.55
N ASN A 193 -19.25 -5.68 17.17
CA ASN A 193 -18.31 -4.80 17.87
C ASN A 193 -18.32 -3.35 17.34
N ILE A 194 -19.21 -2.97 16.43
CA ILE A 194 -19.15 -1.68 15.71
C ILE A 194 -19.07 -0.47 16.65
N HIS A 195 -19.72 -0.52 17.80
CA HIS A 195 -19.71 0.54 18.82
C HIS A 195 -18.29 0.82 19.35
N LEU A 196 -17.40 -0.18 19.41
CA LEU A 196 -16.00 -0.01 19.82
C LEU A 196 -15.19 0.68 18.73
N PHE A 197 -15.46 0.40 17.45
CA PHE A 197 -14.79 1.08 16.32
C PHE A 197 -15.22 2.54 16.16
N GLN A 198 -16.35 2.93 16.72
CA GLN A 198 -16.88 4.31 16.72
C GLN A 198 -16.47 5.09 17.96
N LYS A 199 -15.86 4.43 18.93
CA LYS A 199 -15.44 5.07 20.18
C LYS A 199 -14.13 5.83 20.00
N GLU A 200 -14.10 7.08 20.43
CA GLU A 200 -12.86 7.84 20.58
C GLU A 200 -12.09 7.40 21.83
N ASN A 201 -10.78 7.58 21.84
CA ASN A 201 -9.90 7.29 22.97
C ASN A 201 -10.08 5.87 23.52
N ILE A 202 -9.97 4.87 22.64
CA ILE A 202 -10.06 3.45 22.99
C ILE A 202 -9.04 3.08 24.06
N THR A 203 -9.46 2.29 25.04
CA THR A 203 -8.65 1.83 26.17
C THR A 203 -8.46 0.31 26.11
N ILE A 204 -7.50 -0.21 26.90
CA ILE A 204 -7.31 -1.65 27.05
C ILE A 204 -8.58 -2.33 27.59
N GLY A 205 -9.31 -1.67 28.51
CA GLY A 205 -10.57 -2.17 29.04
C GLY A 205 -11.67 -2.31 27.98
N ASP A 206 -11.65 -1.46 26.95
CA ASP A 206 -12.56 -1.57 25.81
C ASP A 206 -12.17 -2.73 24.90
N LEU A 207 -10.87 -2.87 24.62
CA LEU A 207 -10.36 -3.97 23.77
C LEU A 207 -10.60 -5.35 24.39
N ASN A 208 -10.59 -5.47 25.71
CA ASN A 208 -10.91 -6.72 26.41
C ASN A 208 -12.39 -7.13 26.31
N LYS A 209 -13.27 -6.20 25.90
CA LYS A 209 -14.71 -6.46 25.64
C LYS A 209 -14.98 -6.88 24.19
N ILE A 210 -13.97 -6.88 23.31
CA ILE A 210 -14.14 -7.30 21.91
C ILE A 210 -14.57 -8.76 21.86
N ILE A 211 -15.72 -9.00 21.22
CA ILE A 211 -16.19 -10.33 20.90
C ILE A 211 -15.32 -10.86 19.75
N ILE A 212 -14.70 -12.02 19.94
CA ILE A 212 -13.80 -12.63 18.95
C ILE A 212 -14.45 -13.87 18.31
N LYS A 213 -15.50 -14.42 18.93
CA LYS A 213 -16.21 -15.64 18.49
C LYS A 213 -17.69 -15.39 18.30
#